data_6afcfa9cb92d1b53b64b1310ff30650d
#
_entry.id   6afcfa9cb92d1b53b64b1310ff30650d
#
_cell.length_a   1.000
_cell.length_b   1.000
_cell.length_c   1.000
_cell.angle_alpha   90.00
_cell.angle_beta   90.00
_cell.angle_gamma   90.00
#
_symmetry.space_group_name_H-M   'P 1'
#
loop_
_entity.id
_entity.type
_entity.pdbx_description
1 polymer ?
#
loop_
_entity_poly.entity_id
_entity_poly.type
_entity_poly.pdbx_seq_one_letter_code
_entity_poly.pdbx_strand_id
1 'polypeptide(L)'
;PDVYLLHGDLSDDEMNQMYNHPKVKAHLSFTHGEGFGRPLLEASFSGKPILAPIATGQKDFLDYDYTVGLPYNMHQVPQSAFPKGYANENAIWPTVDYGQASALMNDVFKNYKKYQLRGKKQMIVNRENFTHEKMKKKLESIVDKMLSGVSKEVSLKLPKLKKKQDTKLPKLKKA
;
A
#
# COMPACT_ATOMS: atom_id res chain seq x y z
N PRO A 1 -25.36 16.87 7.97
CA PRO A 1 -23.95 17.28 7.94
C PRO A 1 -23.61 17.90 6.59
N ASP A 2 -22.75 18.91 6.59
CA ASP A 2 -22.26 19.51 5.37
C ASP A 2 -21.19 18.58 4.76
N VAL A 3 -21.21 18.47 3.42
CA VAL A 3 -20.24 17.67 2.68
C VAL A 3 -19.46 18.58 1.75
N TYR A 4 -18.15 18.53 1.84
CA TYR A 4 -17.25 19.31 1.00
C TYR A 4 -16.40 18.38 0.16
N LEU A 5 -16.30 18.67 -1.14
CA LEU A 5 -15.41 17.98 -2.05
C LEU A 5 -14.10 18.76 -2.16
N LEU A 6 -13.00 18.18 -1.71
CA LEU A 6 -11.66 18.65 -2.01
C LEU A 6 -11.15 17.88 -3.23
N HIS A 7 -10.98 18.58 -4.35
CA HIS A 7 -10.55 17.98 -5.61
C HIS A 7 -9.33 18.74 -6.15
N GLY A 8 -8.31 17.99 -6.59
CA GLY A 8 -7.07 18.51 -7.15
C GLY A 8 -5.89 17.60 -6.84
N ASP A 9 -4.74 17.91 -7.42
CA ASP A 9 -3.48 17.27 -7.08
C ASP A 9 -2.89 17.94 -5.84
N LEU A 10 -2.68 17.15 -4.79
CA LEU A 10 -2.04 17.59 -3.57
C LEU A 10 -0.63 17.01 -3.51
N SER A 11 0.33 17.85 -3.17
CA SER A 11 1.70 17.40 -2.87
C SER A 11 1.73 16.54 -1.61
N ASP A 12 2.82 15.78 -1.40
CA ASP A 12 2.99 14.96 -0.20
C ASP A 12 2.93 15.80 1.09
N ASP A 13 3.44 17.03 1.06
CA ASP A 13 3.38 17.95 2.20
C ASP A 13 1.95 18.42 2.48
N GLU A 14 1.16 18.72 1.46
CA GLU A 14 -0.24 19.11 1.62
C GLU A 14 -1.09 17.92 2.11
N MET A 15 -0.86 16.73 1.59
CA MET A 15 -1.49 15.50 2.10
C MET A 15 -1.15 15.28 3.57
N ASN A 16 0.11 15.42 3.96
CA ASN A 16 0.53 15.30 5.35
C ASN A 16 -0.11 16.36 6.24
N GLN A 17 -0.20 17.61 5.78
CA GLN A 17 -0.89 18.69 6.50
C GLN A 17 -2.39 18.39 6.64
N MET A 18 -3.03 17.87 5.61
CA MET A 18 -4.44 17.48 5.66
C MET A 18 -4.68 16.38 6.71
N TYR A 19 -3.90 15.29 6.68
CA TYR A 19 -4.02 14.22 7.68
C TYR A 19 -3.81 14.72 9.11
N ASN A 20 -2.88 15.63 9.31
CA ASN A 20 -2.56 16.15 10.64
C ASN A 20 -3.38 17.38 11.05
N HIS A 21 -4.19 17.96 10.16
CA HIS A 21 -4.91 19.22 10.43
C HIS A 21 -5.76 19.12 11.70
N PRO A 22 -5.75 20.14 12.60
CA PRO A 22 -6.45 20.06 13.89
C PRO A 22 -7.97 19.89 13.80
N LYS A 23 -8.58 20.37 12.72
CA LYS A 23 -10.03 20.21 12.46
C LYS A 23 -10.39 18.82 11.97
N VAL A 24 -9.47 18.08 11.35
CA VAL A 24 -9.68 16.68 10.96
C VAL A 24 -9.61 15.84 12.23
N LYS A 25 -10.70 15.18 12.59
CA LYS A 25 -10.81 14.41 13.83
C LYS A 25 -10.73 12.91 13.61
N ALA A 26 -11.11 12.41 12.45
CA ALA A 26 -11.07 10.99 12.11
C ALA A 26 -10.85 10.84 10.61
N HIS A 27 -10.38 9.68 10.21
CA HIS A 27 -10.28 9.25 8.82
C HIS A 27 -11.27 8.13 8.57
N LEU A 28 -12.01 8.21 7.47
CA LEU A 28 -13.07 7.29 7.12
C LEU A 28 -12.86 6.77 5.71
N SER A 29 -12.99 5.45 5.53
CA SER A 29 -12.99 4.82 4.20
C SER A 29 -14.10 3.79 4.12
N PHE A 30 -14.85 3.81 3.02
CA PHE A 30 -15.84 2.80 2.66
C PHE A 30 -15.37 1.96 1.46
N THR A 31 -14.07 1.75 1.37
CA THR A 31 -13.50 0.99 0.25
C THR A 31 -14.07 -0.42 0.14
N HIS A 32 -14.28 -0.87 -1.07
CA HIS A 32 -14.62 -2.26 -1.37
C HIS A 32 -13.40 -3.19 -1.33
N GLY A 33 -12.21 -2.66 -1.21
CA GLY A 33 -10.96 -3.41 -1.11
C GLY A 33 -9.79 -2.59 -1.59
N GLU A 34 -8.65 -2.89 -1.03
CA GLU A 34 -7.39 -2.23 -1.34
C GLU A 34 -6.32 -3.29 -1.61
N GLY A 35 -5.43 -3.03 -2.56
CA GLY A 35 -4.24 -3.84 -2.72
C GLY A 35 -3.34 -3.78 -1.48
N PHE A 36 -3.19 -2.58 -0.92
CA PHE A 36 -2.50 -2.33 0.35
C PHE A 36 -3.25 -1.30 1.21
N GLY A 37 -3.75 -0.20 0.62
CA GLY A 37 -4.44 0.87 1.35
C GLY A 37 -3.50 1.95 1.86
N ARG A 38 -2.56 2.41 1.02
CA ARG A 38 -1.57 3.44 1.36
C ARG A 38 -2.18 4.69 2.00
N PRO A 39 -3.31 5.26 1.54
CA PRO A 39 -3.91 6.43 2.18
C PRO A 39 -4.32 6.18 3.63
N LEU A 40 -4.80 4.98 3.96
CA LEU A 40 -5.15 4.60 5.33
C LEU A 40 -3.92 4.41 6.22
N LEU A 41 -2.84 3.84 5.66
CA LEU A 41 -1.57 3.75 6.39
C LEU A 41 -1.02 5.14 6.70
N GLU A 42 -0.98 6.04 5.72
CA GLU A 42 -0.52 7.43 5.88
C GLU A 42 -1.38 8.17 6.91
N ALA A 43 -2.70 8.06 6.81
CA ALA A 43 -3.62 8.64 7.78
C ALA A 43 -3.39 8.11 9.21
N SER A 44 -3.02 6.84 9.36
CA SER A 44 -2.75 6.23 10.67
C SER A 44 -1.61 6.90 11.43
N PHE A 45 -0.62 7.45 10.72
CA PHE A 45 0.48 8.18 11.34
C PHE A 45 0.09 9.49 12.01
N SER A 46 -1.11 10.00 11.75
CA SER A 46 -1.68 11.17 12.45
C SER A 46 -2.12 10.88 13.88
N GLY A 47 -2.27 9.61 14.25
CA GLY A 47 -2.77 9.18 15.56
C GLY A 47 -4.26 9.47 15.80
N LYS A 48 -5.00 9.79 14.73
CA LYS A 48 -6.45 10.01 14.78
C LYS A 48 -7.19 8.68 14.57
N PRO A 49 -8.46 8.58 15.02
CA PRO A 49 -9.27 7.41 14.76
C PRO A 49 -9.39 7.12 13.27
N ILE A 50 -9.25 5.85 12.89
CA ILE A 50 -9.54 5.35 11.55
C ILE A 50 -10.80 4.49 11.62
N LEU A 51 -11.72 4.74 10.71
CA LEU A 51 -12.93 3.94 10.49
C LEU A 51 -12.83 3.33 9.09
N ALA A 52 -12.67 2.03 9.00
CA ALA A 52 -12.54 1.32 7.72
C ALA A 52 -12.95 -0.15 7.86
N PRO A 53 -13.38 -0.82 6.78
CA PRO A 53 -13.50 -2.27 6.81
C PRO A 53 -12.10 -2.86 6.93
N ILE A 54 -11.90 -3.75 7.89
CA ILE A 54 -10.61 -4.45 8.05
C ILE A 54 -10.65 -5.70 7.15
N ALA A 55 -10.50 -5.44 5.85
CA ALA A 55 -10.54 -6.44 4.79
C ALA A 55 -9.38 -6.23 3.80
N THR A 56 -9.08 -7.22 2.98
CA THR A 56 -8.06 -7.14 1.93
C THR A 56 -6.69 -6.63 2.42
N GLY A 57 -5.98 -5.81 1.64
CA GLY A 57 -4.60 -5.39 1.94
C GLY A 57 -4.42 -4.55 3.21
N GLN A 58 -5.42 -3.80 3.63
CA GLN A 58 -5.31 -2.99 4.87
C GLN A 58 -5.26 -3.82 6.16
N LYS A 59 -5.54 -5.12 6.12
CA LYS A 59 -5.35 -6.03 7.27
C LYS A 59 -3.91 -6.09 7.76
N ASP A 60 -2.96 -5.77 6.90
CA ASP A 60 -1.54 -5.86 7.25
C ASP A 60 -1.12 -4.80 8.26
N PHE A 61 -1.87 -3.69 8.36
CA PHE A 61 -1.51 -2.58 9.22
C PHE A 61 -2.66 -2.00 10.05
N LEU A 62 -3.92 -2.38 9.82
CA LEU A 62 -5.06 -1.99 10.66
C LEU A 62 -5.36 -3.10 11.67
N ASP A 63 -5.17 -2.78 12.94
CA ASP A 63 -5.47 -3.68 14.04
C ASP A 63 -6.90 -3.49 14.53
N TYR A 64 -7.63 -4.58 14.77
CA TYR A 64 -9.00 -4.56 15.29
C TYR A 64 -9.12 -3.89 16.66
N ASP A 65 -8.08 -4.00 17.49
CA ASP A 65 -8.10 -3.39 18.82
C ASP A 65 -7.91 -1.87 18.77
N TYR A 66 -7.31 -1.35 17.71
CA TYR A 66 -6.95 0.07 17.60
C TYR A 66 -7.74 0.82 16.53
N THR A 67 -8.22 0.13 15.51
CA THR A 67 -9.06 0.68 14.44
C THR A 67 -10.54 0.52 14.76
N VAL A 68 -11.37 1.41 14.28
CA VAL A 68 -12.82 1.22 14.29
C VAL A 68 -13.19 0.41 13.06
N GLY A 69 -13.21 -0.91 13.21
CA GLY A 69 -13.57 -1.83 12.13
C GLY A 69 -15.04 -1.64 11.73
N LEU A 70 -15.26 -1.23 10.48
CA LEU A 70 -16.60 -1.12 9.93
C LEU A 70 -17.10 -2.51 9.55
N PRO A 71 -18.28 -2.93 10.01
CA PRO A 71 -18.89 -4.19 9.60
C PRO A 71 -19.16 -4.20 8.09
N TYR A 72 -18.94 -5.34 7.46
CA TYR A 72 -19.14 -5.52 6.02
C TYR A 72 -19.63 -6.92 5.69
N ASN A 73 -20.29 -7.05 4.55
CA ASN A 73 -20.67 -8.32 3.93
C ASN A 73 -19.92 -8.49 2.62
N MET A 74 -19.63 -9.74 2.26
CA MET A 74 -19.04 -10.05 0.95
C MET A 74 -20.17 -10.11 -0.09
N HIS A 75 -20.07 -9.28 -1.11
CA HIS A 75 -21.01 -9.25 -2.22
C HIS A 75 -20.30 -9.53 -3.54
N GLN A 76 -21.02 -10.09 -4.48
CA GLN A 76 -20.54 -10.28 -5.85
C GLN A 76 -20.29 -8.91 -6.49
N VAL A 77 -19.17 -8.79 -7.18
CA VAL A 77 -18.84 -7.55 -7.91
C VAL A 77 -19.82 -7.38 -9.08
N PRO A 78 -20.56 -6.26 -9.16
CA PRO A 78 -21.48 -6.04 -10.27
C PRO A 78 -20.71 -5.89 -11.59
N GLN A 79 -21.30 -6.43 -12.67
CA GLN A 79 -20.69 -6.40 -14.01
C GLN A 79 -20.24 -5.00 -14.45
N SER A 80 -20.99 -3.97 -14.04
CA SER A 80 -20.69 -2.57 -14.37
C SER A 80 -19.41 -2.03 -13.71
N ALA A 81 -18.89 -2.72 -12.69
CA ALA A 81 -17.65 -2.32 -12.01
C ALA A 81 -16.39 -2.85 -12.71
N PHE A 82 -16.53 -3.79 -13.65
CA PHE A 82 -15.39 -4.30 -14.41
C PHE A 82 -15.05 -3.38 -15.58
N PRO A 83 -13.76 -3.25 -15.92
CA PRO A 83 -13.33 -2.64 -17.17
C PRO A 83 -13.97 -3.38 -18.36
N LYS A 84 -14.23 -2.64 -19.44
CA LYS A 84 -14.84 -3.21 -20.66
C LYS A 84 -13.96 -4.36 -21.18
N GLY A 85 -14.57 -5.53 -21.39
CA GLY A 85 -13.89 -6.73 -21.83
C GLY A 85 -13.33 -7.63 -20.72
N TYR A 86 -13.47 -7.21 -19.45
CA TYR A 86 -13.16 -8.04 -18.29
C TYR A 86 -14.46 -8.42 -17.58
N ALA A 87 -14.60 -9.68 -17.23
CA ALA A 87 -15.66 -10.17 -16.38
C ALA A 87 -15.11 -11.33 -15.54
N ASN A 88 -15.35 -11.30 -14.24
CA ASN A 88 -15.08 -12.42 -13.37
C ASN A 88 -16.31 -12.68 -12.51
N GLU A 89 -17.10 -13.67 -12.90
CA GLU A 89 -18.34 -14.04 -12.24
C GLU A 89 -18.15 -14.49 -10.78
N ASN A 90 -16.92 -14.87 -10.41
CA ASN A 90 -16.57 -15.30 -9.06
C ASN A 90 -15.95 -14.18 -8.21
N ALA A 91 -15.80 -12.98 -8.77
CA ALA A 91 -15.22 -11.87 -8.01
C ALA A 91 -16.19 -11.37 -6.95
N ILE A 92 -15.69 -11.28 -5.73
CA ILE A 92 -16.43 -10.76 -4.56
C ILE A 92 -15.61 -9.66 -3.89
N TRP A 93 -16.32 -8.71 -3.30
CA TRP A 93 -15.71 -7.63 -2.53
C TRP A 93 -16.47 -7.35 -1.23
N PRO A 94 -15.83 -6.79 -0.20
CA PRO A 94 -16.50 -6.33 1.00
C PRO A 94 -17.34 -5.08 0.71
N THR A 95 -18.56 -5.06 1.17
CA THR A 95 -19.45 -3.88 1.14
C THR A 95 -19.82 -3.53 2.57
N VAL A 96 -19.50 -2.31 2.99
CA VAL A 96 -19.75 -1.83 4.35
C VAL A 96 -21.24 -1.74 4.63
N ASP A 97 -21.66 -2.15 5.82
CA ASP A 97 -23.00 -1.89 6.35
C ASP A 97 -23.10 -0.42 6.78
N TYR A 98 -23.74 0.39 5.93
CA TYR A 98 -23.85 1.84 6.18
C TYR A 98 -24.68 2.19 7.42
N GLY A 99 -25.63 1.35 7.81
CA GLY A 99 -26.41 1.56 9.03
C GLY A 99 -25.53 1.44 10.28
N GLN A 100 -24.78 0.36 10.37
CA GLN A 100 -23.85 0.14 11.45
C GLN A 100 -22.67 1.13 11.42
N ALA A 101 -22.17 1.46 10.22
CA ALA A 101 -21.13 2.49 10.06
C ALA A 101 -21.59 3.84 10.62
N SER A 102 -22.83 4.26 10.32
CA SER A 102 -23.42 5.51 10.86
C SER A 102 -23.48 5.48 12.39
N ALA A 103 -23.90 4.37 12.99
CA ALA A 103 -23.91 4.22 14.44
C ALA A 103 -22.51 4.34 15.05
N LEU A 104 -21.51 3.69 14.43
CA LEU A 104 -20.11 3.78 14.88
C LEU A 104 -19.53 5.18 14.72
N MET A 105 -19.83 5.89 13.63
CA MET A 105 -19.42 7.30 13.46
C MET A 105 -19.99 8.19 14.57
N ASN A 106 -21.27 8.00 14.93
CA ASN A 106 -21.89 8.71 16.03
C ASN A 106 -21.24 8.35 17.38
N ASP A 107 -20.87 7.10 17.60
CA ASP A 107 -20.18 6.70 18.82
C ASP A 107 -18.77 7.31 18.90
N VAL A 108 -18.02 7.32 17.79
CA VAL A 108 -16.73 8.01 17.71
C VAL A 108 -16.86 9.49 18.03
N PHE A 109 -17.89 10.15 17.51
CA PHE A 109 -18.15 11.56 17.79
C PHE A 109 -18.43 11.81 19.29
N LYS A 110 -19.31 11.03 19.89
CA LYS A 110 -19.68 11.16 21.30
C LYS A 110 -18.55 10.79 22.26
N ASN A 111 -17.76 9.77 21.92
CA ASN A 111 -16.72 9.19 22.78
C ASN A 111 -15.31 9.43 22.22
N TYR A 112 -15.08 10.58 21.58
CA TYR A 112 -13.87 10.87 20.79
C TYR A 112 -12.56 10.56 21.52
N LYS A 113 -12.42 10.93 22.79
CA LYS A 113 -11.18 10.69 23.58
C LYS A 113 -10.80 9.21 23.64
N LYS A 114 -11.78 8.32 23.81
CA LYS A 114 -11.57 6.87 23.79
C LYS A 114 -10.97 6.40 22.47
N TYR A 115 -11.55 6.83 21.36
CA TYR A 115 -11.10 6.45 20.02
C TYR A 115 -9.79 7.11 19.62
N GLN A 116 -9.53 8.33 20.06
CA GLN A 116 -8.25 8.99 19.87
C GLN A 116 -7.10 8.23 20.57
N LEU A 117 -7.32 7.69 21.77
CA LEU A 117 -6.32 6.84 22.43
C LEU A 117 -6.01 5.57 21.62
N ARG A 118 -7.03 4.95 21.04
CA ARG A 118 -6.87 3.80 20.14
C ARG A 118 -6.08 4.20 18.89
N GLY A 119 -6.44 5.30 18.23
CA GLY A 119 -5.71 5.80 17.05
C GLY A 119 -4.24 6.11 17.33
N LYS A 120 -3.92 6.64 18.53
CA LYS A 120 -2.51 6.82 18.95
C LYS A 120 -1.76 5.50 19.11
N LYS A 121 -2.40 4.44 19.61
CA LYS A 121 -1.80 3.11 19.66
C LYS A 121 -1.56 2.55 18.27
N GLN A 122 -2.52 2.67 17.36
CA GLN A 122 -2.36 2.30 15.96
C GLN A 122 -1.18 3.02 15.30
N MET A 123 -1.06 4.34 15.55
CA MET A 123 0.06 5.14 15.07
C MET A 123 1.42 4.58 15.54
N ILE A 124 1.55 4.22 16.82
CA ILE A 124 2.80 3.68 17.37
C ILE A 124 3.15 2.36 16.67
N VAL A 125 2.21 1.42 16.59
CA VAL A 125 2.42 0.12 15.94
C VAL A 125 2.83 0.30 14.48
N ASN A 126 2.16 1.19 13.75
CA ASN A 126 2.48 1.41 12.34
C ASN A 126 3.83 2.12 12.14
N ARG A 127 4.16 3.09 13.00
CA ARG A 127 5.48 3.73 12.97
C ARG A 127 6.63 2.77 13.29
N GLU A 128 6.40 1.76 14.09
CA GLU A 128 7.40 0.73 14.38
C GLU A 128 7.56 -0.27 13.24
N ASN A 129 6.48 -0.62 12.54
CA ASN A 129 6.48 -1.73 11.58
C ASN A 129 6.57 -1.31 10.11
N PHE A 130 6.12 -0.11 9.75
CA PHE A 130 6.02 0.36 8.36
C PHE A 130 6.96 1.54 8.08
N THR A 131 8.16 1.52 8.65
CA THR A 131 9.22 2.44 8.28
C THR A 131 9.98 1.95 7.05
N HIS A 132 10.59 2.87 6.32
CA HIS A 132 11.48 2.55 5.19
C HIS A 132 12.58 1.54 5.59
N GLU A 133 13.18 1.72 6.77
CA GLU A 133 14.20 0.82 7.32
C GLU A 133 13.68 -0.61 7.54
N LYS A 134 12.47 -0.75 8.07
CA LYS A 134 11.85 -2.07 8.27
C LYS A 134 11.50 -2.74 6.95
N MET A 135 10.98 -1.98 5.99
CA MET A 135 10.69 -2.48 4.65
C MET A 135 11.96 -2.93 3.94
N LYS A 136 13.04 -2.14 4.02
CA LYS A 136 14.35 -2.48 3.46
C LYS A 136 14.87 -3.80 4.04
N LYS A 137 14.90 -3.93 5.37
CA LYS A 137 15.34 -5.16 6.04
C LYS A 137 14.52 -6.38 5.65
N LYS A 138 13.19 -6.21 5.54
CA LYS A 138 12.30 -7.29 5.11
C LYS A 138 12.59 -7.71 3.66
N LEU A 139 12.80 -6.74 2.77
CA LEU A 139 13.18 -7.02 1.37
C LEU A 139 14.53 -7.73 1.28
N GLU A 140 15.55 -7.23 1.98
CA GLU A 140 16.86 -7.86 2.05
C GLU A 140 16.77 -9.32 2.50
N SER A 141 16.02 -9.58 3.57
CA SER A 141 15.79 -10.95 4.06
C SER A 141 15.11 -11.86 3.04
N ILE A 142 14.15 -11.33 2.26
CA ILE A 142 13.47 -12.09 1.20
C ILE A 142 14.45 -12.39 0.06
N VAL A 143 15.21 -11.39 -0.37
CA VAL A 143 16.21 -11.53 -1.43
C VAL A 143 17.29 -12.54 -1.04
N ASP A 144 17.85 -12.42 0.17
CA ASP A 144 18.86 -13.34 0.68
C ASP A 144 18.34 -14.77 0.73
N LYS A 145 17.09 -14.95 1.17
CA LYS A 145 16.45 -16.28 1.21
C LYS A 145 16.25 -16.86 -0.19
N MET A 146 15.85 -16.03 -1.16
CA MET A 146 15.67 -16.46 -2.55
C MET A 146 17.00 -16.79 -3.23
N LEU A 147 18.07 -16.06 -2.89
CA LEU A 147 19.40 -16.23 -3.46
C LEU A 147 20.26 -17.26 -2.70
N SER A 148 19.79 -17.78 -1.58
CA SER A 148 20.56 -18.74 -0.78
C SER A 148 20.96 -20.02 -1.53
N GLY A 149 20.23 -20.38 -2.58
CA GLY A 149 20.53 -21.51 -3.47
C GLY A 149 21.28 -21.13 -4.75
N VAL A 150 21.56 -19.85 -4.97
CA VAL A 150 22.25 -19.37 -6.19
C VAL A 150 23.74 -19.21 -5.87
N SER A 151 24.59 -19.85 -6.68
CA SER A 151 26.04 -19.67 -6.54
C SER A 151 26.44 -18.21 -6.69
N LYS A 152 27.08 -17.64 -5.67
CA LYS A 152 27.52 -16.24 -5.66
C LYS A 152 28.63 -15.91 -6.65
N GLU A 153 29.31 -16.92 -7.20
CA GLU A 153 30.39 -16.77 -8.16
C GLU A 153 30.07 -17.54 -9.43
N VAL A 154 29.70 -16.82 -10.47
CA VAL A 154 29.76 -17.35 -11.83
C VAL A 154 31.14 -17.02 -12.37
N SER A 155 32.08 -17.97 -12.27
CA SER A 155 33.37 -17.81 -12.97
C SER A 155 33.14 -17.89 -14.48
N LEU A 156 32.98 -16.75 -15.10
CA LEU A 156 32.92 -16.65 -16.56
C LEU A 156 34.32 -17.00 -17.11
N LYS A 157 34.50 -18.23 -17.55
CA LYS A 157 35.65 -18.59 -18.38
C LYS A 157 35.45 -18.00 -19.76
N LEU A 158 35.86 -16.76 -19.94
CA LEU A 158 35.88 -16.15 -21.25
C LEU A 158 36.84 -16.91 -22.14
N PRO A 159 36.44 -17.31 -23.39
CA PRO A 159 37.36 -17.92 -24.33
C PRO A 159 38.50 -16.94 -24.60
N LYS A 160 39.75 -17.44 -24.52
CA LYS A 160 40.92 -16.62 -24.88
C LYS A 160 40.77 -16.16 -26.33
N LEU A 161 40.74 -14.87 -26.55
CA LEU A 161 40.77 -14.28 -27.88
C LEU A 161 42.01 -14.80 -28.58
N LYS A 162 41.83 -15.54 -29.72
CA LYS A 162 42.93 -15.89 -30.60
C LYS A 162 43.53 -14.58 -31.12
N LYS A 163 44.82 -14.36 -30.90
CA LYS A 163 45.53 -13.24 -31.53
C LYS A 163 45.22 -13.25 -33.02
N LYS A 164 44.70 -12.14 -33.53
CA LYS A 164 44.47 -11.94 -34.97
C LYS A 164 45.82 -12.18 -35.67
N GLN A 165 45.92 -13.21 -36.51
CA GLN A 165 47.09 -13.35 -37.37
C GLN A 165 47.18 -12.09 -38.22
N ASP A 166 48.40 -11.50 -38.25
CA ASP A 166 48.67 -10.34 -39.08
C ASP A 166 48.35 -10.69 -40.53
N THR A 167 47.19 -10.30 -40.99
CA THR A 167 46.84 -10.39 -42.40
C THR A 167 47.65 -9.32 -43.14
N LYS A 168 48.76 -9.75 -43.80
CA LYS A 168 49.52 -8.85 -44.70
C LYS A 168 48.54 -8.38 -45.78
N LEU A 169 48.24 -7.12 -45.76
CA LEU A 169 47.45 -6.50 -46.83
C LEU A 169 48.17 -6.66 -48.19
N PRO A 170 47.49 -7.06 -49.29
CA PRO A 170 48.07 -7.11 -50.56
C PRO A 170 48.57 -5.73 -50.99
N LYS A 171 49.82 -5.67 -51.54
CA LYS A 171 50.34 -4.42 -52.01
C LYS A 171 49.54 -3.98 -53.27
N LEU A 172 48.98 -2.78 -53.20
CA LEU A 172 48.38 -2.13 -54.34
C LEU A 172 49.42 -1.97 -55.45
N LYS A 173 49.15 -2.53 -56.62
CA LYS A 173 49.94 -2.22 -57.85
C LYS A 173 49.64 -0.78 -58.26
N LYS A 174 50.65 0.06 -58.29
CA LYS A 174 50.54 1.38 -58.95
C LYS A 174 50.26 1.20 -60.44
N ALA A 175 49.28 1.93 -60.92
CA ALA A 175 48.97 2.08 -62.35
C ALA A 175 50.04 2.97 -63.03
#